data_5063e402719fd4cf6bf8dda70a235251
#
_entry.id   5063e402719fd4cf6bf8dda70a235251
#
_cell.length_a   1.000
_cell.length_b   1.000
_cell.length_c   1.000
_cell.angle_alpha   90.00
_cell.angle_beta   90.00
_cell.angle_gamma   90.00
#
_symmetry.space_group_name_H-M   'P 1'
#
loop_
_entity.id
_entity.type
_entity.pdbx_description
1 polymer ?
#
loop_
_entity_poly.entity_id
_entity_poly.type
_entity_poly.pdbx_seq_one_letter_code
_entity_poly.pdbx_strand_id
1 'polypeptide(L)'
;MIRRAFWQVGHVAVPKDEEYLALVRDILENEQVRSMDGYFQHGHTTCLRHSIHVSYLSYLFCKKHGLDARAAARGGLLHDLFLYDWHFYRRRKGERLHGFEHPKKALANASALFSLTWKERDIILRHMWPLTITPPRCREAYVFVAYDKYCSLMETLHKDVMQLMLLGTPVRLPLPAPALARAKRG
;
A
#
# COMPACT_ATOMS: atom_id res chain seq x y z
N MET A 1 6.66 -25.18 9.15
CA MET A 1 5.60 -24.50 9.93
C MET A 1 5.08 -23.18 9.32
N ILE A 2 5.76 -22.55 8.35
CA ILE A 2 5.42 -21.24 7.76
C ILE A 2 4.14 -21.26 6.89
N ARG A 3 3.83 -22.37 6.21
CA ARG A 3 2.65 -22.47 5.30
C ARG A 3 1.27 -22.28 5.97
N ARG A 4 1.15 -22.37 7.30
CA ARG A 4 -0.13 -22.18 8.00
C ARG A 4 -0.51 -20.72 8.25
N ALA A 5 0.42 -19.77 8.06
CA ALA A 5 0.22 -18.36 8.37
C ALA A 5 -0.23 -17.50 7.15
N PHE A 6 -0.30 -18.09 5.94
CA PHE A 6 -0.61 -17.35 4.73
C PHE A 6 -1.72 -18.00 3.90
N TRP A 7 -2.53 -17.17 3.29
CA TRP A 7 -3.45 -17.50 2.22
C TRP A 7 -2.78 -17.18 0.87
N GLN A 8 -3.14 -17.89 -0.22
CA GLN A 8 -2.54 -17.68 -1.54
C GLN A 8 -3.52 -16.96 -2.45
N VAL A 9 -3.06 -15.88 -3.08
CA VAL A 9 -3.75 -15.19 -4.17
C VAL A 9 -2.84 -15.26 -5.40
N GLY A 10 -3.15 -16.16 -6.34
CA GLY A 10 -2.18 -16.50 -7.39
C GLY A 10 -0.89 -17.07 -6.78
N HIS A 11 0.24 -16.44 -7.06
CA HIS A 11 1.55 -16.82 -6.51
C HIS A 11 1.93 -16.01 -5.26
N VAL A 12 1.10 -15.06 -4.84
CA VAL A 12 1.39 -14.15 -3.72
C VAL A 12 0.82 -14.66 -2.41
N ALA A 13 1.64 -14.67 -1.36
CA ALA A 13 1.24 -15.03 -0.01
C ALA A 13 0.58 -13.83 0.70
N VAL A 14 -0.61 -14.02 1.24
CA VAL A 14 -1.37 -13.03 2.02
C VAL A 14 -1.41 -13.49 3.48
N PRO A 15 -1.20 -12.61 4.48
CA PRO A 15 -1.32 -12.98 5.89
C PRO A 15 -2.69 -13.57 6.23
N LYS A 16 -2.72 -14.67 6.98
CA LYS A 16 -3.96 -15.25 7.52
C LYS A 16 -4.40 -14.53 8.79
N ASP A 17 -4.72 -13.27 8.65
CA ASP A 17 -5.38 -12.45 9.65
C ASP A 17 -6.84 -12.29 9.21
N GLU A 18 -7.77 -12.97 9.90
CA GLU A 18 -9.18 -13.02 9.49
C GLU A 18 -9.83 -11.62 9.49
N GLU A 19 -9.44 -10.75 10.42
CA GLU A 19 -9.96 -9.38 10.44
C GLU A 19 -9.46 -8.58 9.25
N TYR A 20 -8.16 -8.69 8.92
CA TYR A 20 -7.60 -8.06 7.73
C TYR A 20 -8.25 -8.61 6.46
N LEU A 21 -8.34 -9.93 6.34
CA LEU A 21 -8.94 -10.59 5.18
C LEU A 21 -10.41 -10.19 5.00
N ALA A 22 -11.17 -10.03 6.08
CA ALA A 22 -12.55 -9.54 6.00
C ALA A 22 -12.66 -8.13 5.40
N LEU A 23 -11.63 -7.29 5.56
CA LEU A 23 -11.60 -5.92 5.02
C LEU A 23 -11.23 -5.85 3.54
N VAL A 24 -10.44 -6.81 3.03
CA VAL A 24 -9.80 -6.71 1.71
C VAL A 24 -10.13 -7.86 0.76
N ARG A 25 -10.94 -8.82 1.16
CA ARG A 25 -11.27 -10.00 0.35
C ARG A 25 -11.85 -9.65 -1.01
N ASP A 26 -12.81 -8.72 -1.04
CA ASP A 26 -13.43 -8.22 -2.26
C ASP A 26 -12.39 -7.63 -3.25
N ILE A 27 -11.36 -6.97 -2.72
CA ILE A 27 -10.26 -6.41 -3.50
C ILE A 27 -9.35 -7.53 -4.02
N LEU A 28 -8.96 -8.47 -3.16
CA LEU A 28 -8.05 -9.57 -3.51
C LEU A 28 -8.69 -10.58 -4.48
N GLU A 29 -10.02 -10.67 -4.54
CA GLU A 29 -10.75 -11.52 -5.47
C GLU A 29 -10.98 -10.86 -6.83
N ASN A 30 -10.75 -9.55 -6.97
CA ASN A 30 -10.92 -8.83 -8.23
C ASN A 30 -9.78 -9.17 -9.22
N GLU A 31 -10.14 -9.51 -10.46
CA GLU A 31 -9.19 -9.94 -11.50
C GLU A 31 -8.19 -8.84 -11.87
N GLN A 32 -8.62 -7.57 -11.95
CA GLN A 32 -7.73 -6.46 -12.28
C GLN A 32 -6.71 -6.22 -11.17
N VAL A 33 -7.09 -6.39 -9.90
CA VAL A 33 -6.15 -6.34 -8.78
C VAL A 33 -5.18 -7.51 -8.84
N ARG A 34 -5.65 -8.72 -9.13
CA ARG A 34 -4.77 -9.90 -9.29
C ARG A 34 -3.79 -9.74 -10.44
N SER A 35 -4.17 -9.03 -11.52
CA SER A 35 -3.26 -8.78 -12.64
C SER A 35 -2.03 -7.96 -12.27
N MET A 36 -2.04 -7.25 -11.12
CA MET A 36 -0.86 -6.54 -10.59
C MET A 36 0.31 -7.48 -10.26
N ASP A 37 0.05 -8.79 -10.11
CA ASP A 37 1.11 -9.79 -9.94
C ASP A 37 1.96 -9.98 -11.21
N GLY A 38 1.48 -9.54 -12.36
CA GLY A 38 2.22 -9.53 -13.63
C GLY A 38 3.18 -8.36 -13.80
N TYR A 39 3.19 -7.37 -12.91
CA TYR A 39 4.03 -6.17 -13.01
C TYR A 39 5.02 -6.09 -11.86
N PHE A 40 6.31 -5.89 -12.16
CA PHE A 40 7.33 -5.68 -11.13
C PHE A 40 7.29 -4.24 -10.61
N GLN A 41 7.45 -4.08 -9.29
CA GLN A 41 7.47 -2.77 -8.63
C GLN A 41 8.89 -2.41 -8.16
N HIS A 42 9.49 -3.23 -7.32
CA HIS A 42 10.82 -3.02 -6.77
C HIS A 42 11.62 -4.33 -6.78
N GLY A 43 12.80 -4.34 -7.42
CA GLY A 43 13.64 -5.53 -7.53
C GLY A 43 12.89 -6.71 -8.15
N HIS A 44 12.65 -7.77 -7.36
CA HIS A 44 11.88 -8.96 -7.76
C HIS A 44 10.45 -8.99 -7.17
N THR A 45 10.01 -7.89 -6.56
CA THR A 45 8.68 -7.81 -5.94
C THR A 45 7.66 -7.29 -6.95
N THR A 46 6.55 -8.01 -7.12
CA THR A 46 5.44 -7.58 -7.96
C THR A 46 4.62 -6.46 -7.31
N CYS A 47 3.89 -5.67 -8.11
CA CYS A 47 3.00 -4.61 -7.60
C CYS A 47 1.97 -5.16 -6.60
N LEU A 48 1.40 -6.35 -6.85
CA LEU A 48 0.45 -6.98 -5.94
C LEU A 48 1.11 -7.33 -4.60
N ARG A 49 2.29 -7.96 -4.65
CA ARG A 49 3.03 -8.34 -3.44
C ARG A 49 3.42 -7.12 -2.62
N HIS A 50 3.97 -6.08 -3.25
CA HIS A 50 4.27 -4.81 -2.62
C HIS A 50 3.04 -4.20 -1.95
N SER A 51 1.93 -4.09 -2.69
CA SER A 51 0.68 -3.54 -2.17
C SER A 51 0.15 -4.30 -0.95
N ILE A 52 0.26 -5.63 -0.93
CA ILE A 52 -0.10 -6.46 0.25
C ILE A 52 0.80 -6.14 1.44
N HIS A 53 2.13 -6.03 1.25
CA HIS A 53 3.07 -5.72 2.32
C HIS A 53 2.74 -4.38 2.98
N VAL A 54 2.62 -3.32 2.17
CA VAL A 54 2.33 -1.96 2.67
C VAL A 54 0.96 -1.88 3.31
N SER A 55 -0.05 -2.47 2.69
CA SER A 55 -1.42 -2.55 3.20
C SER A 55 -1.47 -3.18 4.58
N TYR A 56 -0.87 -4.36 4.74
CA TYR A 56 -0.92 -5.10 5.99
C TYR A 56 -0.16 -4.42 7.12
N LEU A 57 1.04 -3.88 6.85
CA LEU A 57 1.81 -3.13 7.84
C LEU A 57 1.07 -1.87 8.30
N SER A 58 0.49 -1.14 7.36
CA SER A 58 -0.30 0.06 7.67
C SER A 58 -1.56 -0.28 8.47
N TYR A 59 -2.25 -1.38 8.12
CA TYR A 59 -3.38 -1.91 8.86
C TYR A 59 -3.01 -2.22 10.32
N LEU A 60 -1.93 -2.99 10.54
CA LEU A 60 -1.50 -3.39 11.88
C LEU A 60 -1.17 -2.17 12.75
N PHE A 61 -0.47 -1.19 12.18
CA PHE A 61 -0.15 0.05 12.88
C PHE A 61 -1.42 0.83 13.23
N CYS A 62 -2.29 1.04 12.25
CA CYS A 62 -3.52 1.80 12.46
C CYS A 62 -4.43 1.13 13.49
N LYS A 63 -4.59 -0.20 13.45
CA LYS A 63 -5.34 -0.98 14.42
C LYS A 63 -4.78 -0.80 15.85
N LYS A 64 -3.46 -0.94 15.99
CA LYS A 64 -2.78 -0.78 17.29
C LYS A 64 -2.94 0.62 17.89
N HIS A 65 -3.01 1.65 17.05
CA HIS A 65 -3.05 3.05 17.49
C HIS A 65 -4.43 3.72 17.42
N GLY A 66 -5.49 2.92 17.22
CA GLY A 66 -6.87 3.44 17.19
C GLY A 66 -7.16 4.37 16.01
N LEU A 67 -6.45 4.18 14.88
CA LEU A 67 -6.69 4.85 13.62
C LEU A 67 -7.64 4.00 12.74
N ASP A 68 -8.05 4.55 11.60
CA ASP A 68 -8.90 3.84 10.66
C ASP A 68 -8.12 2.73 9.92
N ALA A 69 -8.06 1.55 10.55
CA ALA A 69 -7.36 0.38 10.01
C ALA A 69 -7.97 -0.12 8.70
N ARG A 70 -9.30 0.04 8.51
CA ARG A 70 -9.98 -0.32 7.27
C ARG A 70 -9.50 0.55 6.11
N ALA A 71 -9.46 1.86 6.29
CA ALA A 71 -8.98 2.77 5.26
C ALA A 71 -7.51 2.50 4.92
N ALA A 72 -6.64 2.21 5.92
CA ALA A 72 -5.25 1.86 5.70
C ALA A 72 -5.09 0.55 4.91
N ALA A 73 -5.87 -0.49 5.24
CA ALA A 73 -5.86 -1.77 4.53
C ALA A 73 -6.29 -1.62 3.08
N ARG A 74 -7.48 -1.06 2.83
CA ARG A 74 -8.08 -0.97 1.50
C ARG A 74 -7.36 0.03 0.60
N GLY A 75 -7.11 1.24 1.10
CA GLY A 75 -6.36 2.26 0.37
C GLY A 75 -4.95 1.80 0.05
N GLY A 76 -4.32 1.10 1.00
CA GLY A 76 -2.99 0.55 0.82
C GLY A 76 -2.93 -0.55 -0.26
N LEU A 77 -3.92 -1.43 -0.31
CA LEU A 77 -3.93 -2.49 -1.33
C LEU A 77 -4.18 -1.95 -2.75
N LEU A 78 -4.82 -0.78 -2.87
CA LEU A 78 -5.20 -0.16 -4.13
C LEU A 78 -4.27 0.97 -4.60
N HIS A 79 -3.24 1.36 -3.80
CA HIS A 79 -2.45 2.57 -4.06
C HIS A 79 -1.69 2.53 -5.40
N ASP A 80 -1.28 1.36 -5.84
CA ASP A 80 -0.53 1.12 -7.07
C ASP A 80 -1.33 0.41 -8.17
N LEU A 81 -2.66 0.53 -8.16
CA LEU A 81 -3.53 -0.05 -9.18
C LEU A 81 -3.48 0.75 -10.50
N PHE A 82 -2.28 0.94 -11.06
CA PHE A 82 -2.08 1.66 -12.33
C PHE A 82 -2.14 0.78 -13.59
N LEU A 83 -2.06 -0.58 -13.45
CA LEU A 83 -2.34 -1.59 -14.47
C LEU A 83 -1.48 -1.50 -15.75
N TYR A 84 -0.21 -1.20 -15.62
CA TYR A 84 0.78 -1.27 -16.72
C TYR A 84 2.19 -1.48 -16.17
N ASP A 85 3.08 -2.03 -17.02
CA ASP A 85 4.51 -2.13 -16.66
C ASP A 85 5.17 -0.76 -16.85
N TRP A 86 5.50 -0.11 -15.72
CA TRP A 86 6.08 1.23 -15.74
C TRP A 86 7.54 1.26 -16.22
N HIS A 87 8.24 0.13 -16.22
CA HIS A 87 9.61 0.03 -16.72
C HIS A 87 9.65 0.15 -18.26
N PHE A 88 8.60 -0.32 -18.94
CA PHE A 88 8.47 -0.30 -20.40
C PHE A 88 7.47 0.75 -20.90
N TYR A 89 6.81 1.46 -19.99
CA TYR A 89 5.79 2.44 -20.36
C TYR A 89 6.40 3.65 -21.06
N ARG A 90 6.01 3.86 -22.33
CA ARG A 90 6.37 5.05 -23.11
C ARG A 90 5.37 6.17 -22.81
N ARG A 91 5.86 7.25 -22.21
CA ARG A 91 5.03 8.43 -21.91
C ARG A 91 4.47 9.04 -23.18
N ARG A 92 3.20 9.44 -23.14
CA ARG A 92 2.58 10.26 -24.19
C ARG A 92 3.07 11.69 -24.09
N LYS A 93 2.99 12.44 -25.21
CA LYS A 93 3.35 13.88 -25.23
C LYS A 93 2.49 14.62 -24.18
N GLY A 94 3.14 15.33 -23.26
CA GLY A 94 2.47 16.07 -22.18
C GLY A 94 2.26 15.30 -20.86
N GLU A 95 2.49 13.98 -20.81
CA GLU A 95 2.46 13.24 -19.55
C GLU A 95 3.70 13.53 -18.70
N ARG A 96 3.49 13.64 -17.37
CA ARG A 96 4.57 13.75 -16.38
C ARG A 96 5.27 12.41 -16.20
N LEU A 97 6.36 12.38 -15.42
CA LEU A 97 7.03 11.14 -15.03
C LEU A 97 6.07 10.22 -14.24
N HIS A 98 6.27 8.92 -14.33
CA HIS A 98 5.47 7.88 -13.67
C HIS A 98 5.16 8.22 -12.20
N GLY A 99 6.16 8.59 -11.41
CA GLY A 99 5.99 8.93 -10.00
C GLY A 99 4.99 10.06 -9.71
N PHE A 100 4.68 10.94 -10.69
CA PHE A 100 3.69 12.01 -10.55
C PHE A 100 2.32 11.64 -11.10
N GLU A 101 2.24 10.69 -12.03
CA GLU A 101 0.99 10.35 -12.73
C GLU A 101 0.32 9.07 -12.20
N HIS A 102 1.11 8.06 -11.74
CA HIS A 102 0.53 6.80 -11.33
C HIS A 102 -0.48 6.91 -10.18
N PRO A 103 -0.34 7.84 -9.17
CA PRO A 103 -1.34 7.94 -8.11
C PRO A 103 -2.73 8.32 -8.63
N LYS A 104 -2.77 9.18 -9.66
CA LYS A 104 -4.04 9.57 -10.30
C LYS A 104 -4.64 8.42 -11.10
N LYS A 105 -3.79 7.68 -11.85
CA LYS A 105 -4.22 6.51 -12.61
C LYS A 105 -4.72 5.41 -11.67
N ALA A 106 -3.99 5.13 -10.59
CA ALA A 106 -4.43 4.17 -9.56
C ALA A 106 -5.76 4.58 -8.93
N LEU A 107 -5.92 5.87 -8.58
CA LEU A 107 -7.19 6.37 -8.02
C LEU A 107 -8.34 6.26 -9.02
N ALA A 108 -8.12 6.55 -10.29
CA ALA A 108 -9.15 6.41 -11.33
C ALA A 108 -9.59 4.96 -11.48
N ASN A 109 -8.64 4.02 -11.61
CA ASN A 109 -8.92 2.58 -11.71
C ASN A 109 -9.61 2.05 -10.46
N ALA A 110 -9.10 2.38 -9.27
CA ALA A 110 -9.71 1.96 -8.01
C ALA A 110 -11.14 2.50 -7.84
N SER A 111 -11.39 3.76 -8.24
CA SER A 111 -12.73 4.37 -8.17
C SER A 111 -13.73 3.79 -9.17
N ALA A 112 -13.25 3.24 -10.29
CA ALA A 112 -14.09 2.53 -11.26
C ALA A 112 -14.54 1.16 -10.76
N LEU A 113 -13.75 0.52 -9.89
CA LEU A 113 -13.99 -0.83 -9.40
C LEU A 113 -14.64 -0.88 -8.02
N PHE A 114 -14.36 0.09 -7.15
CA PHE A 114 -14.74 0.07 -5.74
C PHE A 114 -15.29 1.42 -5.26
N SER A 115 -16.24 1.36 -4.34
CA SER A 115 -16.68 2.54 -3.60
C SER A 115 -15.62 2.89 -2.54
N LEU A 116 -14.94 4.01 -2.73
CA LEU A 116 -13.84 4.46 -1.90
C LEU A 116 -14.28 5.57 -0.93
N THR A 117 -13.89 5.44 0.33
CA THR A 117 -13.99 6.52 1.32
C THR A 117 -13.00 7.65 0.98
N TRP A 118 -13.19 8.83 1.58
CA TRP A 118 -12.27 9.95 1.37
C TRP A 118 -10.84 9.66 1.87
N LYS A 119 -10.69 8.86 2.93
CA LYS A 119 -9.38 8.45 3.44
C LYS A 119 -8.67 7.48 2.50
N GLU A 120 -9.37 6.49 1.97
CA GLU A 120 -8.83 5.57 0.95
C GLU A 120 -8.35 6.34 -0.28
N ARG A 121 -9.15 7.33 -0.75
CA ARG A 121 -8.75 8.24 -1.83
C ARG A 121 -7.51 9.07 -1.49
N ASP A 122 -7.42 9.57 -0.25
CA ASP A 122 -6.27 10.37 0.20
C ASP A 122 -4.99 9.52 0.24
N ILE A 123 -5.07 8.28 0.73
CA ILE A 123 -3.97 7.31 0.73
C ILE A 123 -3.50 7.08 -0.71
N ILE A 124 -4.39 6.68 -1.61
CA ILE A 124 -4.05 6.37 -3.00
C ILE A 124 -3.45 7.59 -3.71
N LEU A 125 -4.06 8.77 -3.58
CA LEU A 125 -3.65 9.95 -4.34
C LEU A 125 -2.34 10.58 -3.83
N ARG A 126 -2.01 10.40 -2.54
CA ARG A 126 -0.93 11.16 -1.88
C ARG A 126 0.22 10.30 -1.36
N HIS A 127 0.24 9.00 -1.70
CA HIS A 127 1.30 8.09 -1.24
C HIS A 127 2.70 8.52 -1.73
N MET A 128 2.79 9.24 -2.84
CA MET A 128 4.07 9.72 -3.38
C MET A 128 4.62 10.97 -2.68
N TRP A 129 3.97 11.46 -1.62
CA TRP A 129 4.55 12.55 -0.83
C TRP A 129 5.89 12.10 -0.19
N PRO A 130 6.95 12.94 -0.15
CA PRO A 130 7.04 14.35 -0.56
C PRO A 130 7.43 14.57 -2.04
N LEU A 131 7.58 13.53 -2.87
CA LEU A 131 7.85 13.70 -4.30
C LEU A 131 6.75 14.54 -4.97
N THR A 132 5.50 14.26 -4.65
CA THR A 132 4.38 15.16 -4.94
C THR A 132 4.25 16.16 -3.80
N ILE A 133 4.19 17.47 -4.12
CA ILE A 133 4.20 18.56 -3.13
C ILE A 133 2.96 18.62 -2.23
N THR A 134 1.86 17.97 -2.62
CA THR A 134 0.61 17.98 -1.84
C THR A 134 0.66 16.93 -0.73
N PRO A 135 0.67 17.33 0.55
CA PRO A 135 0.80 16.38 1.65
C PRO A 135 -0.49 15.57 1.88
N PRO A 136 -0.40 14.42 2.54
CA PRO A 136 -1.56 13.69 3.07
C PRO A 136 -2.47 14.56 3.94
N ARG A 137 -3.78 14.28 3.95
CA ARG A 137 -4.78 15.01 4.75
C ARG A 137 -5.20 14.26 6.01
N CYS A 138 -4.99 12.93 6.06
CA CYS A 138 -5.33 12.12 7.22
C CYS A 138 -4.09 11.40 7.78
N ARG A 139 -4.18 11.02 9.04
CA ARG A 139 -3.09 10.36 9.78
C ARG A 139 -2.74 9.01 9.16
N GLU A 140 -3.74 8.28 8.71
CA GLU A 140 -3.60 6.98 8.05
C GLU A 140 -2.75 7.09 6.78
N ALA A 141 -2.92 8.17 6.00
CA ALA A 141 -2.13 8.39 4.78
C ALA A 141 -0.66 8.73 5.10
N TYR A 142 -0.35 9.42 6.20
CA TYR A 142 1.04 9.61 6.65
C TYR A 142 1.68 8.29 7.09
N VAL A 143 0.95 7.48 7.86
CA VAL A 143 1.38 6.13 8.25
C VAL A 143 1.66 5.29 7.00
N PHE A 144 0.73 5.33 6.03
CA PHE A 144 0.87 4.62 4.78
C PHE A 144 2.13 5.03 4.01
N VAL A 145 2.37 6.33 3.80
CA VAL A 145 3.56 6.86 3.13
C VAL A 145 4.85 6.34 3.78
N ALA A 146 4.90 6.29 5.10
CA ALA A 146 6.08 5.82 5.81
C ALA A 146 6.33 4.32 5.56
N TYR A 147 5.28 3.47 5.60
CA TYR A 147 5.42 2.04 5.30
C TYR A 147 5.69 1.76 3.83
N ASP A 148 5.10 2.53 2.92
CA ASP A 148 5.38 2.42 1.49
C ASP A 148 6.89 2.65 1.20
N LYS A 149 7.48 3.71 1.73
CA LYS A 149 8.92 3.99 1.59
C LYS A 149 9.78 2.91 2.26
N TYR A 150 9.36 2.42 3.43
CA TYR A 150 10.04 1.33 4.12
C TYR A 150 10.02 0.04 3.28
N CYS A 151 8.85 -0.39 2.78
CA CYS A 151 8.74 -1.59 1.95
C CYS A 151 9.54 -1.45 0.67
N SER A 152 9.43 -0.32 -0.04
CA SER A 152 10.19 -0.04 -1.26
C SER A 152 11.71 -0.17 -1.04
N LEU A 153 12.22 0.36 0.08
CA LEU A 153 13.64 0.25 0.44
C LEU A 153 14.04 -1.20 0.72
N MET A 154 13.25 -1.92 1.54
CA MET A 154 13.56 -3.31 1.89
C MET A 154 13.53 -4.22 0.66
N GLU A 155 12.53 -4.07 -0.20
CA GLU A 155 12.36 -4.85 -1.42
C GLU A 155 13.48 -4.56 -2.44
N THR A 156 13.90 -3.30 -2.56
CA THR A 156 15.06 -2.91 -3.38
C THR A 156 16.35 -3.55 -2.86
N LEU A 157 16.48 -3.71 -1.54
CA LEU A 157 17.61 -4.42 -0.90
C LEU A 157 17.42 -5.96 -0.90
N HIS A 158 16.48 -6.49 -1.68
CA HIS A 158 16.15 -7.91 -1.78
C HIS A 158 15.79 -8.58 -0.45
N LYS A 159 15.21 -7.83 0.49
CA LYS A 159 14.74 -8.35 1.78
C LYS A 159 13.24 -8.65 1.69
N ASP A 160 12.88 -9.87 2.10
CA ASP A 160 11.47 -10.25 2.20
C ASP A 160 10.82 -9.59 3.42
N VAL A 161 10.01 -8.57 3.16
CA VAL A 161 9.32 -7.78 4.20
C VAL A 161 8.41 -8.66 5.05
N MET A 162 7.70 -9.62 4.45
CA MET A 162 6.81 -10.51 5.18
C MET A 162 7.58 -11.47 6.07
N GLN A 163 8.73 -11.97 5.62
CA GLN A 163 9.60 -12.81 6.44
C GLN A 163 10.18 -12.03 7.62
N LEU A 164 10.59 -10.78 7.41
CA LEU A 164 11.07 -9.91 8.49
C LEU A 164 10.00 -9.70 9.57
N MET A 165 8.74 -9.55 9.18
CA MET A 165 7.63 -9.43 10.13
C MET A 165 7.42 -10.71 10.95
N LEU A 166 7.47 -11.88 10.31
CA LEU A 166 7.28 -13.18 10.98
C LEU A 166 8.41 -13.51 11.98
N LEU A 167 9.62 -13.02 11.73
CA LEU A 167 10.77 -13.18 12.63
C LEU A 167 10.71 -12.23 13.84
N GLY A 168 9.61 -11.47 13.99
CA GLY A 168 9.43 -10.55 15.11
C GLY A 168 10.38 -9.35 15.08
N THR A 169 11.00 -9.07 13.93
CA THR A 169 11.81 -7.87 13.77
C THR A 169 10.88 -6.68 13.89
N PRO A 170 10.98 -5.84 14.96
CA PRO A 170 10.07 -4.73 15.14
C PRO A 170 10.33 -3.72 14.03
N VAL A 171 9.35 -3.60 13.12
CA VAL A 171 9.32 -2.50 12.14
C VAL A 171 9.02 -1.21 12.90
N ARG A 172 10.04 -0.66 13.54
CA ARG A 172 9.94 0.66 14.20
C ARG A 172 10.15 1.70 13.12
N LEU A 173 9.04 2.30 12.67
CA LEU A 173 9.16 3.53 11.89
C LEU A 173 9.70 4.64 12.80
N PRO A 174 10.69 5.41 12.36
CA PRO A 174 11.05 6.67 13.00
C PRO A 174 9.96 7.70 12.69
N LEU A 175 8.79 7.56 13.32
CA LEU A 175 7.74 8.59 13.21
C LEU A 175 8.16 9.75 14.11
N PRO A 176 8.24 10.98 13.58
CA PRO A 176 8.47 12.15 14.44
C PRO A 176 7.30 12.31 15.40
N ALA A 177 7.59 12.29 16.69
CA ALA A 177 6.63 12.41 17.79
C ALA A 177 5.64 13.62 17.71
N PRO A 178 5.96 14.77 17.09
CA PRO A 178 5.08 15.94 17.09
C PRO A 178 3.86 15.84 16.18
N ALA A 179 3.88 15.04 15.10
CA ALA A 179 2.75 14.97 14.15
C ALA A 179 1.51 14.29 14.75
N LEU A 180 1.69 13.43 15.76
CA LEU A 180 0.61 12.72 16.43
C LEU A 180 -0.12 13.53 17.50
N ALA A 181 0.53 14.55 18.08
CA ALA A 181 -0.02 15.32 19.20
C ALA A 181 -1.00 16.44 18.78
N ARG A 182 -0.90 16.95 17.55
CA ARG A 182 -1.69 18.10 17.09
C ARG A 182 -3.13 17.79 16.66
N ALA A 183 -3.51 16.53 16.52
CA ALA A 183 -4.83 16.12 16.02
C ALA A 183 -5.87 15.81 17.11
N LYS A 184 -5.60 16.13 18.40
CA LYS A 184 -6.55 15.94 19.51
C LYS A 184 -7.43 17.17 19.83
N ARG A 185 -7.34 18.23 19.05
CA ARG A 185 -8.20 19.42 19.22
C ARG A 185 -8.83 19.81 17.88
N GLY A 186 -10.02 19.33 17.65
CA GLY A 186 -10.91 19.68 16.56
C GLY A 186 -12.13 18.80 16.58
#